data_133913b5bd26b7e0a477521888abca73
#
_entry.id   133913b5bd26b7e0a477521888abca73
#
_cell.length_a   1.000
_cell.length_b   1.000
_cell.length_c   1.000
_cell.angle_alpha   90.00
_cell.angle_beta   90.00
_cell.angle_gamma   90.00
#
_symmetry.space_group_name_H-M   'P 1'
#
loop_
_entity.id
_entity.type
_entity.pdbx_description
1 polymer ?
#
loop_
_entity_poly.entity_id
_entity_poly.type
_entity_poly.pdbx_seq_one_letter_code
_entity_poly.pdbx_strand_id
1 'polypeptide(L)'
;ELVVVFQQDLPGYLDGVKTAIEQNDNEGIARTAHILKGPLGTLGFFTAGALALDLEVMGRTNNIGEASTSFGTLSKELAKLEPLLIELSGDKSLATDAD
;
A
#
# COMPACT_ATOMS: atom_id res chain seq x y z
N GLU A 1 6.48 14.78 7.74
CA GLU A 1 5.40 14.22 8.51
C GLU A 1 4.92 12.93 7.83
N LEU A 2 4.33 12.03 8.61
CA LEU A 2 4.08 10.67 8.15
C LEU A 2 3.18 10.58 6.92
N VAL A 3 2.11 11.39 6.87
CA VAL A 3 1.18 11.33 5.75
C VAL A 3 1.85 11.75 4.45
N VAL A 4 2.63 12.82 4.50
CA VAL A 4 3.34 13.30 3.31
C VAL A 4 4.38 12.28 2.84
N VAL A 5 5.14 11.73 3.78
CA VAL A 5 6.14 10.71 3.45
C VAL A 5 5.47 9.49 2.84
N PHE A 6 4.37 9.05 3.44
CA PHE A 6 3.64 7.89 2.93
C PHE A 6 3.13 8.14 1.51
N GLN A 7 2.55 9.32 1.24
CA GLN A 7 2.07 9.66 -0.09
C GLN A 7 3.20 9.62 -1.13
N GLN A 8 4.36 10.14 -0.76
CA GLN A 8 5.51 10.18 -1.65
C GLN A 8 6.06 8.79 -1.94
N ASP A 9 6.03 7.92 -0.94
CA ASP A 9 6.64 6.59 -1.06
C ASP A 9 5.68 5.54 -1.56
N LEU A 10 4.38 5.81 -1.50
CA LEU A 10 3.37 4.81 -1.83
C LEU A 10 3.52 4.20 -3.23
N PRO A 11 3.75 5.00 -4.29
CA PRO A 11 3.93 4.41 -5.63
C PRO A 11 5.09 3.42 -5.67
N GLY A 12 6.18 3.72 -4.98
CA GLY A 12 7.32 2.82 -4.91
C GLY A 12 7.01 1.53 -4.17
N TYR A 13 6.26 1.63 -3.07
CA TYR A 13 5.84 0.45 -2.31
C TYR A 13 4.96 -0.45 -3.17
N LEU A 14 3.98 0.14 -3.86
CA LEU A 14 3.08 -0.64 -4.71
C LEU A 14 3.82 -1.30 -5.87
N ASP A 15 4.75 -0.58 -6.47
CA ASP A 15 5.56 -1.11 -7.55
C ASP A 15 6.41 -2.28 -7.05
N GLY A 16 6.96 -2.17 -5.84
CA GLY A 16 7.74 -3.23 -5.23
C GLY A 16 6.94 -4.50 -5.03
N VAL A 17 5.70 -4.38 -4.53
CA VAL A 17 4.82 -5.53 -4.35
C VAL A 17 4.49 -6.16 -5.70
N LYS A 18 4.12 -5.32 -6.66
CA LYS A 18 3.76 -5.79 -8.00
C LYS A 18 4.90 -6.56 -8.65
N THR A 19 6.10 -6.01 -8.57
CA THR A 19 7.29 -6.65 -9.16
C THR A 19 7.55 -7.99 -8.48
N ALA A 20 7.46 -8.04 -7.16
CA ALA A 20 7.69 -9.28 -6.42
C ALA A 20 6.67 -10.34 -6.81
N ILE A 21 5.40 -9.95 -7.01
CA ILE A 21 4.37 -10.89 -7.44
C ILE A 21 4.67 -11.40 -8.85
N GLU A 22 5.05 -10.52 -9.76
CA GLU A 22 5.35 -10.89 -11.13
C GLU A 22 6.53 -11.86 -11.21
N GLN A 23 7.47 -11.73 -10.30
CA GLN A 23 8.66 -12.57 -10.25
C GLN A 23 8.48 -13.82 -9.37
N ASN A 24 7.30 -14.01 -8.80
CA ASN A 24 7.04 -15.10 -7.85
C ASN A 24 8.05 -15.08 -6.70
N ASP A 25 8.40 -13.89 -6.25
CA ASP A 25 9.39 -13.69 -5.19
C ASP A 25 8.66 -13.63 -3.84
N ASN A 26 8.48 -14.80 -3.24
CA ASN A 26 7.74 -14.93 -1.97
C ASN A 26 8.30 -14.03 -0.89
N GLU A 27 9.61 -14.02 -0.73
CA GLU A 27 10.27 -13.22 0.27
C GLU A 27 10.10 -11.73 -0.01
N GLY A 28 10.19 -11.35 -1.28
CA GLY A 28 9.96 -9.97 -1.69
C GLY A 28 8.54 -9.52 -1.43
N ILE A 29 7.55 -10.38 -1.68
CA ILE A 29 6.15 -10.06 -1.37
C ILE A 29 5.99 -9.81 0.13
N ALA A 30 6.53 -10.72 0.95
CA ALA A 30 6.43 -10.58 2.41
C ALA A 30 7.08 -9.30 2.90
N ARG A 31 8.27 -8.99 2.39
CA ARG A 31 9.03 -7.83 2.83
C ARG A 31 8.34 -6.52 2.44
N THR A 32 7.93 -6.40 1.19
CA THR A 32 7.31 -5.16 0.72
C THR A 32 5.95 -4.94 1.36
N ALA A 33 5.17 -6.00 1.53
CA ALA A 33 3.88 -5.90 2.22
C ALA A 33 4.06 -5.51 3.68
N HIS A 34 5.08 -6.02 4.33
CA HIS A 34 5.37 -5.67 5.72
C HIS A 34 5.67 -4.18 5.87
N ILE A 35 6.47 -3.64 4.95
CA ILE A 35 6.82 -2.22 4.96
C ILE A 35 5.55 -1.36 4.80
N LEU A 36 4.67 -1.77 3.90
CA LEU A 36 3.45 -1.03 3.63
C LEU A 36 2.47 -1.07 4.80
N LYS A 37 2.42 -2.19 5.51
CA LYS A 37 1.48 -2.42 6.60
C LYS A 37 1.65 -1.42 7.74
N GLY A 38 2.90 -1.05 8.06
CA GLY A 38 3.19 -0.18 9.19
C GLY A 38 2.50 1.18 9.09
N PRO A 39 2.77 1.96 8.04
CA PRO A 39 2.13 3.27 7.88
C PRO A 39 0.61 3.18 7.80
N LEU A 40 0.08 2.14 7.15
CA LEU A 40 -1.38 1.97 7.06
C LEU A 40 -2.00 1.80 8.43
N GLY A 41 -1.38 1.00 9.29
CA GLY A 41 -1.87 0.82 10.66
C GLY A 41 -1.77 2.10 11.47
N THR A 42 -0.65 2.80 11.36
CA THR A 42 -0.44 4.04 12.09
C THR A 42 -1.45 5.11 11.69
N LEU A 43 -1.81 5.18 10.41
CA LEU A 43 -2.77 6.14 9.91
C LEU A 43 -4.22 5.70 10.14
N GLY A 44 -4.44 4.50 10.63
CA GLY A 44 -5.78 4.00 10.92
C GLY A 44 -6.52 3.43 9.71
N PHE A 45 -5.82 3.15 8.63
CA PHE A 45 -6.43 2.56 7.43
C PHE A 45 -6.43 1.05 7.56
N PHE A 46 -7.32 0.55 8.42
CA PHE A 46 -7.28 -0.85 8.86
C PHE A 46 -7.64 -1.84 7.76
N THR A 47 -8.54 -1.47 6.86
CA THR A 47 -8.89 -2.36 5.74
C THR A 47 -7.69 -2.58 4.83
N ALA A 48 -7.03 -1.49 4.44
CA ALA A 48 -5.83 -1.59 3.62
C ALA A 48 -4.71 -2.30 4.38
N GLY A 49 -4.59 -2.04 5.67
CA GLY A 49 -3.60 -2.72 6.51
C GLY A 49 -3.82 -4.22 6.57
N ALA A 50 -5.08 -4.65 6.67
CA ALA A 50 -5.42 -6.06 6.70
C ALA A 50 -5.07 -6.74 5.37
N LEU A 51 -5.30 -6.04 4.25
CA LEU A 51 -4.94 -6.56 2.94
C LEU A 51 -3.43 -6.68 2.77
N ALA A 52 -2.68 -5.72 3.29
CA ALA A 52 -1.23 -5.79 3.28
C ALA A 52 -0.74 -6.95 4.14
N LEU A 53 -1.38 -7.18 5.29
CA LEU A 53 -1.05 -8.32 6.15
C LEU A 53 -1.30 -9.64 5.43
N ASP A 54 -2.41 -9.75 4.70
CA ASP A 54 -2.70 -10.96 3.94
C ASP A 54 -1.58 -11.26 2.94
N LEU A 55 -1.11 -10.24 2.24
CA LEU A 55 0.00 -10.40 1.30
C LEU A 55 1.28 -10.82 2.01
N GLU A 56 1.54 -10.25 3.18
CA GLU A 56 2.71 -10.62 3.97
C GLU A 56 2.65 -12.09 4.35
N VAL A 57 1.50 -12.55 4.82
CA VAL A 57 1.30 -13.94 5.21
C VAL A 57 1.46 -14.87 4.00
N MET A 58 0.90 -14.48 2.86
CA MET A 58 1.06 -15.26 1.62
C MET A 58 2.52 -15.45 1.26
N GLY A 59 3.30 -14.38 1.34
CA GLY A 59 4.72 -14.45 1.05
C GLY A 59 5.47 -15.33 2.05
N ARG A 60 5.17 -15.20 3.34
CA ARG A 60 5.86 -15.97 4.39
C ARG A 60 5.54 -17.46 4.34
N THR A 61 4.33 -17.79 3.91
CA THR A 61 3.90 -19.20 3.87
C THR A 61 4.09 -19.83 2.51
N ASN A 62 4.69 -19.10 1.58
CA ASN A 62 4.89 -19.55 0.19
C ASN A 62 3.58 -19.94 -0.49
N ASN A 63 2.50 -19.23 -0.14
CA ASN A 63 1.18 -19.49 -0.67
C ASN A 63 0.70 -18.25 -1.43
N ILE A 64 1.29 -18.00 -2.60
CA ILE A 64 1.09 -16.76 -3.33
C ILE A 64 0.12 -16.89 -4.51
N GLY A 65 -0.64 -17.97 -4.56
CA GLY A 65 -1.59 -18.17 -5.66
C GLY A 65 -2.62 -17.06 -5.79
N GLU A 66 -3.02 -16.46 -4.66
CA GLU A 66 -4.00 -15.36 -4.64
C GLU A 66 -3.37 -14.00 -4.48
N ALA A 67 -2.05 -13.90 -4.55
CA ALA A 67 -1.36 -12.64 -4.28
C ALA A 67 -1.76 -11.55 -5.28
N SER A 68 -1.88 -11.89 -6.54
CA SER A 68 -2.26 -10.93 -7.57
C SER A 68 -3.66 -10.37 -7.32
N THR A 69 -4.61 -11.22 -6.95
CA THR A 69 -5.97 -10.82 -6.61
C THR A 69 -5.99 -9.92 -5.39
N SER A 70 -5.27 -10.31 -4.35
CA SER A 70 -5.19 -9.52 -3.12
C SER A 70 -4.52 -8.17 -3.36
N PHE A 71 -3.51 -8.14 -4.20
CA PHE A 71 -2.86 -6.89 -4.55
C PHE A 71 -3.81 -5.96 -5.31
N GLY A 72 -4.61 -6.52 -6.21
CA GLY A 72 -5.62 -5.73 -6.93
C GLY A 72 -6.62 -5.10 -5.97
N THR A 73 -7.08 -5.87 -4.99
CA THR A 73 -8.01 -5.36 -3.97
C THR A 73 -7.35 -4.26 -3.13
N LEU A 74 -6.10 -4.47 -2.74
CA LEU A 74 -5.36 -3.47 -1.98
C LEU A 74 -5.19 -2.18 -2.79
N SER A 75 -4.85 -2.30 -4.07
CA SER A 75 -4.67 -1.13 -4.93
C SER A 75 -5.96 -0.33 -5.04
N LYS A 76 -7.10 -1.00 -5.16
CA LYS A 76 -8.40 -0.33 -5.22
C LYS A 76 -8.72 0.37 -3.90
N GLU A 77 -8.41 -0.28 -2.80
CA GLU A 77 -8.65 0.31 -1.48
C GLU A 77 -7.79 1.55 -1.28
N LEU A 78 -6.53 1.50 -1.69
CA LEU A 78 -5.63 2.64 -1.56
C LEU A 78 -6.06 3.80 -2.47
N ALA A 79 -6.59 3.49 -3.64
CA ALA A 79 -7.11 4.52 -4.53
C ALA A 79 -8.27 5.28 -3.89
N LYS A 80 -9.11 4.58 -3.12
CA LYS A 80 -10.21 5.22 -2.38
C LYS A 80 -9.69 6.16 -1.30
N LEU A 81 -8.52 5.86 -0.75
CA LEU A 81 -7.94 6.65 0.34
C LEU A 81 -7.18 7.87 -0.15
N GLU A 82 -6.88 7.96 -1.42
CA GLU A 82 -6.07 9.04 -1.97
C GLU A 82 -6.63 10.43 -1.66
N PRO A 83 -7.93 10.71 -1.87
CA PRO A 83 -8.47 12.01 -1.50
C PRO A 83 -8.33 12.29 -0.01
N LEU A 84 -8.49 11.28 0.82
CA LEU A 84 -8.34 11.43 2.28
C LEU A 84 -6.90 11.73 2.64
N LEU A 85 -5.94 11.11 1.97
CA LEU A 85 -4.53 11.39 2.23
C LEU A 85 -4.19 12.84 1.87
N ILE A 86 -4.75 13.35 0.80
CA ILE A 86 -4.57 14.75 0.42
C ILE A 86 -5.12 15.65 1.52
N GLU A 87 -6.30 15.36 2.04
CA GLU A 87 -6.88 16.11 3.15
C GLU A 87 -5.98 16.10 4.38
N LEU A 88 -5.52 14.92 4.76
CA LEU A 88 -4.72 14.76 5.97
C LEU A 88 -3.35 15.40 5.84
N SER A 89 -2.79 15.48 4.64
CA SER A 89 -1.49 16.10 4.44
C SER A 89 -1.55 17.62 4.54
N GLY A 90 -2.74 18.19 4.46
CA GLY A 90 -2.89 19.63 4.43
C GLY A 90 -2.49 20.25 3.12
N ASP A 91 -2.37 19.43 2.09
CA ASP A 91 -1.85 19.83 0.79
C ASP A 91 -2.95 20.29 -0.16
N LYS A 92 -4.01 20.78 0.41
CA LYS A 92 -5.13 21.28 -0.39
C LYS A 92 -4.75 22.42 -1.30
N SER A 93 -3.75 23.19 -0.89
CA SER A 93 -3.30 24.29 -1.72
C SER A 93 -2.79 23.79 -3.06
N LEU A 94 -2.18 22.63 -3.09
CA LEU A 94 -1.75 22.04 -4.36
C LEU A 94 -2.93 21.54 -5.17
N ALA A 95 -3.91 20.96 -4.49
CA ALA A 95 -5.10 20.44 -5.15
C ALA A 95 -5.94 21.57 -5.73
N THR A 96 -5.94 22.71 -5.06
CA THR A 96 -6.74 23.86 -5.49
C THR A 96 -5.93 24.91 -6.19
N ASP A 97 -4.70 24.63 -6.45
CA ASP A 97 -3.79 25.57 -7.02
C ASP A 97 -4.19 26.02 -8.40
N ALA A 98 -5.00 25.23 -9.01
CA ALA A 98 -5.55 25.58 -10.31
C ALA A 98 -6.43 26.83 -10.21
N ASP A 99 -6.78 27.21 -9.03
CA ASP A 99 -7.51 28.46 -8.86
C ASP A 99 -6.70 29.64 -9.38
#